data_9104f2f9a4891b12df34488d99dc34b8
#
_entry.id   9104f2f9a4891b12df34488d99dc34b8
#
_cell.length_a   1.000
_cell.length_b   1.000
_cell.length_c   1.000
_cell.angle_alpha   90.00
_cell.angle_beta   90.00
_cell.angle_gamma   90.00
#
_symmetry.space_group_name_H-M   'P 1'
#
loop_
_entity.id
_entity.type
_entity.pdbx_description
1 polymer ?
#
loop_
_entity_poly.entity_id
_entity_poly.type
_entity_poly.pdbx_seq_one_letter_code
_entity_poly.pdbx_strand_id
1 'polypeptide(L)'
;SQPGTLKEIARQLAALIPPGTELLGALEMGGIPIATAIAFETGHQVVFVRKAPKDYGTCRFAEGPEIKGRRITLIEDVITTGGQVVQSAADLRGDGAIITDVVGVIDRSEGKTEKLAQAGLKLHALFTMAELKASR
;
A
#
# COMPACT_ATOMS: atom_id res chain seq x y z
N SER A 1 -15.47 4.14 9.83
CA SER A 1 -15.00 3.08 10.72
C SER A 1 -14.82 3.61 12.14
N GLN A 2 -14.91 2.72 13.10
CA GLN A 2 -14.70 3.09 14.51
C GLN A 2 -13.20 3.27 14.77
N PRO A 3 -12.79 4.35 15.47
CA PRO A 3 -11.37 4.60 15.71
C PRO A 3 -10.63 3.45 16.42
N GLY A 4 -11.29 2.78 17.35
CA GLY A 4 -10.67 1.64 18.06
C GLY A 4 -10.40 0.46 17.17
N THR A 5 -11.30 0.19 16.21
CA THR A 5 -11.12 -0.89 15.23
C THR A 5 -9.98 -0.56 14.27
N LEU A 6 -9.94 0.67 13.79
CA LEU A 6 -8.84 1.11 12.91
C LEU A 6 -7.50 1.01 13.61
N LYS A 7 -7.43 1.39 14.87
CA LYS A 7 -6.19 1.32 15.65
C LYS A 7 -5.70 -0.13 15.79
N GLU A 8 -6.60 -1.08 16.06
CA GLU A 8 -6.24 -2.49 16.18
C GLU A 8 -5.78 -3.07 14.84
N ILE A 9 -6.47 -2.73 13.76
CA ILE A 9 -6.06 -3.13 12.42
C ILE A 9 -4.67 -2.58 12.10
N ALA A 10 -4.43 -1.31 12.42
CA ALA A 10 -3.14 -0.67 12.20
C ALA A 10 -2.02 -1.36 12.97
N ARG A 11 -2.28 -1.76 14.21
CA ARG A 11 -1.31 -2.48 15.02
C ARG A 11 -0.92 -3.82 14.37
N GLN A 12 -1.91 -4.54 13.87
CA GLN A 12 -1.68 -5.82 13.20
C GLN A 12 -0.98 -5.63 11.85
N LEU A 13 -1.37 -4.61 11.10
CA LEU A 13 -0.73 -4.30 9.81
C LEU A 13 0.72 -3.84 9.99
N ALA A 14 1.01 -3.14 11.08
CA ALA A 14 2.37 -2.71 11.38
C ALA A 14 3.33 -3.90 11.44
N ALA A 15 2.86 -5.04 11.93
CA ALA A 15 3.65 -6.26 11.99
C ALA A 15 3.93 -6.87 10.62
N LEU A 16 3.15 -6.48 9.59
CA LEU A 16 3.33 -6.97 8.22
C LEU A 16 4.28 -6.09 7.40
N ILE A 17 4.65 -4.92 7.91
CA ILE A 17 5.55 -4.02 7.18
C ILE A 17 6.93 -4.67 7.09
N PRO A 18 7.46 -4.89 5.89
CA PRO A 18 8.76 -5.54 5.73
C PRO A 18 9.89 -4.74 6.37
N PRO A 19 10.87 -5.42 6.97
CA PRO A 19 12.08 -4.77 7.46
C PRO A 19 12.76 -4.00 6.33
N GLY A 20 13.33 -2.85 6.64
CA GLY A 20 13.99 -2.00 5.65
C GLY A 20 13.06 -1.03 4.95
N THR A 21 11.74 -1.11 5.18
CA THR A 21 10.82 -0.12 4.66
C THR A 21 11.16 1.26 5.21
N GLU A 22 11.31 2.23 4.31
CA GLU A 22 11.62 3.60 4.71
C GLU A 22 10.39 4.50 4.67
N LEU A 23 9.53 4.29 3.66
CA LEU A 23 8.30 5.08 3.48
C LEU A 23 7.12 4.16 3.26
N LEU A 24 5.96 4.62 3.69
CA LEU A 24 4.68 3.98 3.36
C LEU A 24 4.06 4.73 2.19
N GLY A 25 3.78 4.03 1.11
CA GLY A 25 3.14 4.61 -0.08
C GLY A 25 1.63 4.41 -0.01
N ALA A 26 0.91 5.44 0.38
CA ALA A 26 -0.54 5.38 0.54
C ALA A 26 -1.24 5.58 -0.80
N LEU A 27 -1.81 4.52 -1.35
CA LEU A 27 -2.54 4.61 -2.61
C LEU A 27 -3.90 5.26 -2.39
N GLU A 28 -4.16 6.33 -3.14
CA GLU A 28 -5.45 7.00 -3.02
C GLU A 28 -6.59 6.10 -3.50
N MET A 29 -7.79 6.15 -2.90
CA MET A 29 -7.99 6.88 -1.64
C MET A 29 -7.95 5.95 -0.45
N GLY A 30 -8.29 4.67 -0.62
CA GLY A 30 -8.48 3.72 0.47
C GLY A 30 -7.21 3.44 1.28
N GLY A 31 -6.05 3.55 0.66
CA GLY A 31 -4.78 3.34 1.36
C GLY A 31 -4.40 4.48 2.29
N ILE A 32 -4.98 5.68 2.11
CA ILE A 32 -4.59 6.85 2.89
C ILE A 32 -4.89 6.70 4.38
N PRO A 33 -6.13 6.40 4.80
CA PRO A 33 -6.39 6.25 6.24
C PRO A 33 -5.63 5.07 6.85
N ILE A 34 -5.45 4.00 6.08
CA ILE A 34 -4.72 2.81 6.55
C ILE A 34 -3.24 3.15 6.77
N ALA A 35 -2.58 3.75 5.80
CA ALA A 35 -1.17 4.13 5.92
C ALA A 35 -0.96 5.14 7.04
N THR A 36 -1.87 6.10 7.19
CA THR A 36 -1.79 7.09 8.26
C THR A 36 -1.85 6.42 9.63
N ALA A 37 -2.75 5.47 9.80
CA ALA A 37 -2.87 4.74 11.06
C ALA A 37 -1.63 3.89 11.34
N ILE A 38 -1.08 3.21 10.32
CA ILE A 38 0.17 2.46 10.46
C ILE A 38 1.33 3.39 10.84
N ALA A 39 1.37 4.57 10.23
CA ALA A 39 2.43 5.55 10.52
C ALA A 39 2.43 5.98 12.00
N PHE A 40 1.26 6.13 12.60
CA PHE A 40 1.15 6.42 14.03
C PHE A 40 1.72 5.27 14.89
N GLU A 41 1.57 4.03 14.42
CA GLU A 41 2.09 2.87 15.15
C GLU A 41 3.60 2.69 14.95
N THR A 42 4.13 2.99 13.78
CA THR A 42 5.49 2.64 13.40
C THR A 42 6.47 3.81 13.35
N GLY A 43 5.96 5.03 13.23
CA GLY A 43 6.81 6.21 13.02
C GLY A 43 7.27 6.41 11.58
N HIS A 44 6.82 5.57 10.64
CA HIS A 44 7.17 5.76 9.23
C HIS A 44 6.55 7.04 8.67
N GLN A 45 7.28 7.69 7.77
CA GLN A 45 6.71 8.78 6.97
C GLN A 45 5.84 8.19 5.88
N VAL A 46 4.85 8.97 5.45
CA VAL A 46 3.89 8.57 4.40
C VAL A 46 4.09 9.44 3.18
N VAL A 47 4.09 8.79 2.01
CA VAL A 47 3.98 9.48 0.73
C VAL A 47 2.62 9.13 0.14
N PHE A 48 1.89 10.14 -0.35
CA PHE A 48 0.57 9.96 -0.93
C PHE A 48 0.72 9.70 -2.42
N VAL A 49 0.14 8.59 -2.90
CA VAL A 49 0.33 8.11 -4.27
C VAL A 49 -0.96 8.30 -5.06
N ARG A 50 -0.88 9.04 -6.16
CA ARG A 50 -2.01 9.31 -7.04
C ARG A 50 -2.18 8.21 -8.07
N LYS A 51 -3.40 7.97 -8.49
CA LYS A 51 -3.70 7.03 -9.59
C LYS A 51 -3.27 7.60 -10.93
N ALA A 52 -3.24 8.94 -11.04
CA ALA A 52 -2.83 9.66 -12.23
C ALA A 52 -2.04 10.90 -11.82
N PRO A 53 -1.15 11.43 -12.68
CA PRO A 53 -0.41 12.64 -12.34
C PRO A 53 -1.36 13.83 -12.20
N LYS A 54 -0.91 14.85 -11.46
CA LYS A 54 -1.64 16.11 -11.36
C LYS A 54 -1.74 16.77 -12.74
N ASP A 55 -2.85 17.45 -12.99
CA ASP A 55 -3.04 18.22 -14.21
C ASP A 55 -2.26 19.53 -14.22
N TYR A 56 -1.64 19.88 -13.09
CA TYR A 56 -0.95 21.15 -12.90
C TYR A 56 0.34 20.94 -12.09
N GLY A 57 1.17 21.96 -12.05
CA GLY A 57 2.45 21.91 -11.34
C GLY A 57 3.43 20.95 -11.99
N THR A 58 4.08 20.12 -11.19
CA THR A 58 5.11 19.17 -11.67
C THR A 58 4.55 17.88 -12.23
N CYS A 59 3.24 17.71 -12.25
CA CYS A 59 2.56 16.49 -12.72
C CYS A 59 3.05 15.22 -12.00
N ARG A 60 3.26 15.30 -10.69
CA ARG A 60 3.77 14.17 -9.90
C ARG A 60 2.70 13.16 -9.57
N PHE A 61 3.09 11.88 -9.51
CA PHE A 61 2.26 10.80 -8.99
C PHE A 61 2.30 10.73 -7.46
N ALA A 62 3.30 11.34 -6.82
CA ALA A 62 3.49 11.24 -5.38
C ALA A 62 3.61 12.61 -4.72
N GLU A 63 3.07 12.72 -3.51
CA GLU A 63 3.16 13.91 -2.66
C GLU A 63 3.76 13.51 -1.32
N GLY A 64 4.77 14.23 -0.86
CA GLY A 64 5.43 13.98 0.41
C GLY A 64 6.93 13.97 0.29
N PRO A 65 7.62 13.16 1.10
CA PRO A 65 9.08 13.07 1.07
C PRO A 65 9.63 12.67 -0.30
N GLU A 66 10.89 12.98 -0.54
CA GLU A 66 11.60 12.54 -1.75
C GLU A 66 11.65 11.03 -1.80
N ILE A 67 11.32 10.45 -2.95
CA ILE A 67 11.21 8.99 -3.11
C ILE A 67 12.39 8.35 -3.82
N LYS A 68 13.22 9.12 -4.49
CA LYS A 68 14.35 8.57 -5.27
C LYS A 68 15.30 7.80 -4.37
N GLY A 69 15.53 6.54 -4.72
CA GLY A 69 16.41 5.65 -3.96
C GLY A 69 15.81 5.13 -2.66
N ARG A 70 14.57 5.50 -2.35
CA ARG A 70 13.93 5.11 -1.09
C ARG A 70 13.14 3.81 -1.27
N ARG A 71 13.15 3.01 -0.23
CA ARG A 71 12.41 1.75 -0.21
C ARG A 71 11.00 2.03 0.33
N ILE A 72 10.02 1.86 -0.55
CA ILE A 72 8.61 2.16 -0.26
C ILE A 72 7.81 0.87 -0.24
N THR A 73 7.02 0.68 0.81
CA THR A 73 5.99 -0.38 0.85
C THR A 73 4.65 0.27 0.53
N LEU A 74 3.97 -0.25 -0.49
CA LEU A 74 2.67 0.28 -0.89
C LEU A 74 1.59 -0.20 0.06
N ILE A 75 0.65 0.69 0.37
CA ILE A 75 -0.46 0.40 1.29
C ILE A 75 -1.78 0.60 0.55
N GLU A 76 -2.64 -0.42 0.63
CA GLU A 76 -3.96 -0.40 0.03
C GLU A 76 -4.99 -1.00 1.00
N ASP A 77 -6.25 -0.66 0.86
CA ASP A 77 -7.29 -1.27 1.69
C ASP A 77 -7.71 -2.65 1.15
N VAL A 78 -8.06 -2.74 -0.13
CA VAL A 78 -8.52 -3.99 -0.76
C VAL A 78 -7.73 -4.24 -2.03
N ILE A 79 -7.20 -5.46 -2.16
CA ILE A 79 -6.48 -5.90 -3.35
C ILE A 79 -7.36 -6.90 -4.11
N THR A 80 -7.66 -6.59 -5.37
CA THR A 80 -8.34 -7.52 -6.28
C THR A 80 -7.32 -8.17 -7.21
N THR A 81 -7.22 -7.76 -8.47
CA THR A 81 -6.19 -8.29 -9.37
C THR A 81 -4.83 -7.64 -9.18
N GLY A 82 -4.80 -6.48 -8.52
CA GLY A 82 -3.57 -5.72 -8.30
C GLY A 82 -3.17 -4.82 -9.47
N GLY A 83 -4.04 -4.66 -10.46
CA GLY A 83 -3.70 -3.84 -11.63
C GLY A 83 -3.30 -2.41 -11.29
N GLN A 84 -4.07 -1.76 -10.41
CA GLN A 84 -3.74 -0.39 -10.00
C GLN A 84 -2.46 -0.34 -9.18
N VAL A 85 -2.24 -1.32 -8.31
CA VAL A 85 -1.01 -1.41 -7.50
C VAL A 85 0.20 -1.54 -8.42
N VAL A 86 0.11 -2.41 -9.44
CA VAL A 86 1.18 -2.61 -10.41
C VAL A 86 1.49 -1.31 -11.15
N GLN A 87 0.45 -0.60 -11.59
CA GLN A 87 0.63 0.67 -12.30
C GLN A 87 1.31 1.71 -11.39
N SER A 88 0.85 1.85 -10.16
CA SER A 88 1.43 2.79 -9.21
C SER A 88 2.90 2.44 -8.89
N ALA A 89 3.20 1.15 -8.75
CA ALA A 89 4.57 0.70 -8.54
C ALA A 89 5.46 1.08 -9.71
N ALA A 90 4.98 0.90 -10.94
CA ALA A 90 5.73 1.27 -12.15
C ALA A 90 5.99 2.77 -12.20
N ASP A 91 4.98 3.58 -11.89
CA ASP A 91 5.11 5.04 -11.90
C ASP A 91 6.17 5.49 -10.89
N LEU A 92 6.12 4.98 -9.67
CA LEU A 92 7.06 5.37 -8.62
C LEU A 92 8.47 4.84 -8.91
N ARG A 93 8.58 3.63 -9.44
CA ARG A 93 9.87 3.07 -9.86
C ARG A 93 10.50 3.91 -10.97
N GLY A 94 9.66 4.48 -11.85
CA GLY A 94 10.12 5.42 -12.88
C GLY A 94 10.78 6.66 -12.29
N ASP A 95 10.36 7.06 -11.09
CA ASP A 95 10.93 8.18 -10.35
C ASP A 95 12.06 7.75 -9.39
N GLY A 96 12.50 6.51 -9.49
CA GLY A 96 13.66 6.01 -8.75
C GLY A 96 13.37 5.31 -7.44
N ALA A 97 12.11 5.10 -7.09
CA ALA A 97 11.76 4.38 -5.86
C ALA A 97 12.04 2.87 -5.99
N ILE A 98 12.34 2.24 -4.86
CA ILE A 98 12.52 0.79 -4.76
C ILE A 98 11.27 0.23 -4.11
N ILE A 99 10.54 -0.61 -4.85
CA ILE A 99 9.26 -1.16 -4.38
C ILE A 99 9.23 -2.66 -4.65
N THR A 100 9.07 -3.44 -3.59
CA THR A 100 9.02 -4.89 -3.67
C THR A 100 7.82 -5.50 -2.97
N ASP A 101 7.10 -4.70 -2.17
CA ASP A 101 6.03 -5.22 -1.31
C ASP A 101 4.81 -4.30 -1.34
N VAL A 102 3.65 -4.92 -1.19
CA VAL A 102 2.39 -4.23 -0.97
C VAL A 102 1.68 -4.87 0.22
N VAL A 103 1.13 -4.03 1.08
CA VAL A 103 0.37 -4.46 2.25
C VAL A 103 -1.08 -4.01 2.06
N GLY A 104 -2.01 -4.94 2.17
CA GLY A 104 -3.43 -4.67 2.07
C GLY A 104 -4.17 -5.16 3.30
N VAL A 105 -5.32 -4.57 3.58
CA VAL A 105 -6.16 -5.07 4.67
C VAL A 105 -6.84 -6.36 4.24
N ILE A 106 -7.44 -6.34 3.05
CA ILE A 106 -8.22 -7.46 2.54
C ILE A 106 -7.69 -7.90 1.18
N ASP A 107 -7.38 -9.19 1.06
CA ASP A 107 -7.05 -9.83 -0.20
C ASP A 107 -8.30 -10.44 -0.80
N ARG A 108 -8.80 -9.87 -1.89
CA ARG A 108 -9.93 -10.36 -2.66
C ARG A 108 -9.50 -10.97 -4.00
N SER A 109 -8.23 -11.28 -4.16
CA SER A 109 -7.70 -11.80 -5.42
C SER A 109 -8.11 -13.24 -5.68
N GLU A 110 -8.53 -13.96 -4.65
CA GLU A 110 -8.88 -15.38 -4.73
C GLU A 110 -7.71 -16.20 -5.32
N GLY A 111 -6.48 -15.85 -4.93
CA GLY A 111 -5.27 -16.50 -5.42
C GLY A 111 -4.79 -16.02 -6.78
N LYS A 112 -5.50 -15.09 -7.42
CA LYS A 112 -5.11 -14.57 -8.73
C LYS A 112 -4.14 -13.39 -8.56
N THR A 113 -2.91 -13.71 -8.23
CA THR A 113 -1.87 -12.70 -7.93
C THR A 113 -0.75 -12.66 -8.96
N GLU A 114 -0.99 -13.21 -10.16
CA GLU A 114 0.04 -13.30 -11.20
C GLU A 114 0.56 -11.92 -11.63
N LYS A 115 -0.31 -10.92 -11.72
CA LYS A 115 0.11 -9.57 -12.10
C LYS A 115 1.08 -8.99 -11.09
N LEU A 116 0.79 -9.19 -9.80
CA LEU A 116 1.68 -8.72 -8.73
C LEU A 116 3.03 -9.42 -8.80
N ALA A 117 3.02 -10.75 -8.93
CA ALA A 117 4.23 -11.54 -9.00
C ALA A 117 5.09 -11.15 -10.21
N GLN A 118 4.46 -10.97 -11.38
CA GLN A 118 5.17 -10.55 -12.61
C GLN A 118 5.79 -9.17 -12.46
N ALA A 119 5.18 -8.32 -11.64
CA ALA A 119 5.71 -6.99 -11.36
C ALA A 119 6.74 -6.98 -10.22
N GLY A 120 7.10 -8.14 -9.70
CA GLY A 120 8.05 -8.24 -8.60
C GLY A 120 7.50 -7.73 -7.27
N LEU A 121 6.19 -7.86 -7.06
CA LEU A 121 5.53 -7.39 -5.84
C LEU A 121 5.01 -8.57 -5.02
N LYS A 122 5.36 -8.57 -3.74
CA LYS A 122 4.85 -9.54 -2.78
C LYS A 122 3.69 -8.93 -2.01
N LEU A 123 2.56 -9.63 -1.99
CA LEU A 123 1.37 -9.20 -1.25
C LEU A 123 1.40 -9.75 0.17
N HIS A 124 1.18 -8.85 1.13
CA HIS A 124 0.93 -9.18 2.52
C HIS A 124 -0.47 -8.67 2.86
N ALA A 125 -1.36 -9.54 3.31
CA ALA A 125 -2.71 -9.13 3.65
C ALA A 125 -3.08 -9.62 5.04
N LEU A 126 -3.90 -8.83 5.72
CA LEU A 126 -4.37 -9.18 7.05
C LEU A 126 -5.46 -10.25 6.98
N PHE A 127 -6.37 -10.12 6.01
CA PHE A 127 -7.48 -11.04 5.81
C PHE A 127 -7.62 -11.42 4.34
N THR A 128 -8.08 -12.65 4.10
CA THR A 128 -8.58 -13.03 2.78
C THR A 128 -10.09 -12.89 2.79
N MET A 129 -10.71 -12.82 1.60
CA MET A 129 -12.17 -12.79 1.49
C MET A 129 -12.80 -14.08 2.02
N ALA A 130 -12.13 -15.23 1.82
CA ALA A 130 -12.59 -16.51 2.34
C ALA A 130 -12.66 -16.50 3.87
N GLU A 131 -11.63 -15.95 4.54
CA GLU A 131 -11.61 -15.83 5.99
C GLU A 131 -12.74 -14.94 6.51
N LEU A 132 -13.00 -13.81 5.84
CA LEU A 132 -14.07 -12.91 6.23
C LEU A 132 -15.45 -13.55 6.07
N LYS A 133 -15.67 -14.30 5.00
CA LYS A 133 -16.94 -15.02 4.80
C LYS A 133 -17.14 -16.11 5.83
N ALA A 134 -16.09 -16.81 6.21
CA ALA A 134 -16.16 -17.88 7.19
C ALA A 134 -16.46 -17.38 8.61
N SER A 135 -16.15 -16.11 8.90
CA SER A 135 -16.36 -15.53 10.23
C SER A 135 -17.77 -14.98 10.45
N ARG A 136 -18.64 -15.04 9.45
CA ARG A 136 -20.03 -14.55 9.55
C ARG A 136 -20.95 -15.58 10.20
#